data_f1e0b1fc9983f792cf3b25608332accb
#
_entry.id   f1e0b1fc9983f792cf3b25608332accb
#
_cell.length_a   1.000
_cell.length_b   1.000
_cell.length_c   1.000
_cell.angle_alpha   90.00
_cell.angle_beta   90.00
_cell.angle_gamma   90.00
#
_symmetry.space_group_name_H-M   'P 1'
#
loop_
_entity.id
_entity.type
_entity.pdbx_description
1 polymer ?
#
loop_
_entity_poly.entity_id
_entity_poly.type
_entity_poly.pdbx_seq_one_letter_code
_entity_poly.pdbx_strand_id
1 'polypeptide(L)'
;DSDMNVDIVALESTNQVPLTMEVRQMWADKRQYLGVDFLGTSYAAVPPLTHFVTNSTYFLWDVLTTAYVGSPNLVESTKLKIDVVSQGPSQGRTFQSENGREVQVITDVNKQAFFNYITDLAKKIES
;
A
#
# COMPACT_ATOMS: atom_id res chain seq x y z
N ASP A 1 -6.50 26.98 0.33
CA ASP A 1 -5.05 26.98 0.58
C ASP A 1 -4.83 26.66 2.04
N SER A 2 -4.32 25.44 2.32
CA SER A 2 -3.93 25.02 3.66
C SER A 2 -2.40 24.88 3.70
N ASP A 3 -1.79 25.24 4.84
CA ASP A 3 -0.35 25.10 5.09
C ASP A 3 0.04 23.65 5.47
N MET A 4 -0.88 22.70 5.32
CA MET A 4 -0.62 21.29 5.65
C MET A 4 0.36 20.68 4.65
N ASN A 5 1.31 19.89 5.17
CA ASN A 5 2.08 18.97 4.34
C ASN A 5 1.16 17.86 3.85
N VAL A 6 1.29 17.51 2.56
CA VAL A 6 0.49 16.47 1.94
C VAL A 6 1.43 15.43 1.34
N ASP A 7 1.27 14.19 1.81
CA ASP A 7 1.93 13.02 1.25
C ASP A 7 0.90 12.19 0.48
N ILE A 8 1.24 11.80 -0.74
CA ILE A 8 0.37 11.02 -1.62
C ILE A 8 0.98 9.63 -1.81
N VAL A 9 0.23 8.61 -1.39
CA VAL A 9 0.52 7.21 -1.71
C VAL A 9 -0.30 6.86 -2.95
N ALA A 10 0.31 7.04 -4.12
CA ALA A 10 -0.36 6.85 -5.40
C ALA A 10 -0.61 5.36 -5.70
N LEU A 11 -1.59 5.08 -6.58
CA LEU A 11 -1.93 3.72 -6.98
C LEU A 11 -0.75 2.99 -7.62
N GLU A 12 0.08 3.71 -8.36
CA GLU A 12 1.29 3.18 -8.99
C GLU A 12 2.29 2.62 -7.95
N SER A 13 2.33 3.23 -6.77
CA SER A 13 3.19 2.77 -5.66
C SER A 13 2.53 1.60 -4.91
N THR A 14 1.23 1.68 -4.64
CA THR A 14 0.50 0.63 -3.92
C THR A 14 0.36 -0.65 -4.75
N ASN A 15 0.35 -0.55 -6.06
CA ASN A 15 0.40 -1.71 -6.97
C ASN A 15 1.76 -2.44 -6.96
N GLN A 16 2.76 -1.93 -6.27
CA GLN A 16 4.04 -2.60 -6.08
C GLN A 16 4.03 -3.64 -4.95
N VAL A 17 2.97 -3.72 -4.14
CA VAL A 17 2.86 -4.67 -3.01
C VAL A 17 1.74 -5.70 -3.22
N PRO A 18 1.86 -6.58 -4.23
CA PRO A 18 0.91 -7.64 -4.48
C PRO A 18 1.00 -8.73 -3.40
N LEU A 19 -0.14 -9.27 -3.01
CA LEU A 19 -0.21 -10.44 -2.14
C LEU A 19 0.07 -11.71 -2.95
N THR A 20 1.36 -12.00 -3.16
CA THR A 20 1.82 -13.16 -3.94
C THR A 20 1.66 -14.47 -3.18
N MET A 21 1.81 -15.59 -3.89
CA MET A 21 1.82 -16.93 -3.26
C MET A 21 2.99 -17.10 -2.28
N GLU A 22 4.14 -16.48 -2.57
CA GLU A 22 5.31 -16.51 -1.67
C GLU A 22 5.01 -15.82 -0.34
N VAL A 23 4.33 -14.66 -0.37
CA VAL A 23 3.93 -13.94 0.84
C VAL A 23 2.91 -14.77 1.62
N ARG A 24 1.92 -15.36 0.94
CA ARG A 24 0.92 -16.25 1.57
C ARG A 24 1.59 -17.46 2.23
N GLN A 25 2.57 -18.07 1.57
CA GLN A 25 3.33 -19.19 2.14
C GLN A 25 4.16 -18.75 3.34
N MET A 26 4.83 -17.60 3.25
CA MET A 26 5.59 -17.02 4.37
C MET A 26 4.71 -16.81 5.62
N TRP A 27 3.47 -16.36 5.45
CA TRP A 27 2.53 -16.22 6.56
C TRP A 27 2.01 -17.57 7.05
N ALA A 28 1.74 -18.52 6.15
CA ALA A 28 1.33 -19.88 6.51
C ALA A 28 2.39 -20.59 7.37
N ASP A 29 3.67 -20.41 7.05
CA ASP A 29 4.80 -20.97 7.81
C ASP A 29 4.98 -20.35 9.21
N LYS A 30 4.30 -19.23 9.46
CA LYS A 30 4.37 -18.47 10.73
C LYS A 30 3.04 -18.42 11.47
N ARG A 31 2.13 -19.33 11.21
CA ARG A 31 0.79 -19.38 11.83
C ARG A 31 0.79 -19.61 13.35
N GLN A 32 1.92 -20.04 13.92
CA GLN A 32 2.08 -20.10 15.39
C GLN A 32 1.97 -18.73 16.08
N TYR A 33 2.13 -17.64 15.34
CA TYR A 33 1.90 -16.29 15.83
C TYR A 33 0.46 -15.87 15.53
N LEU A 34 -0.32 -15.57 16.57
CA LEU A 34 -1.75 -15.27 16.45
C LEU A 34 -2.03 -14.13 15.45
N GLY A 35 -1.26 -13.04 15.50
CA GLY A 35 -1.45 -11.93 14.57
C GLY A 35 -1.13 -12.28 13.13
N VAL A 36 -0.16 -13.17 12.89
CA VAL A 36 0.15 -13.64 11.52
C VAL A 36 -0.92 -14.59 11.01
N ASP A 37 -1.45 -15.49 11.85
CA ASP A 37 -2.58 -16.36 11.49
C ASP A 37 -3.83 -15.54 11.18
N PHE A 38 -4.12 -14.53 11.99
CA PHE A 38 -5.23 -13.60 11.74
C PHE A 38 -5.06 -12.84 10.42
N LEU A 39 -3.86 -12.32 10.14
CA LEU A 39 -3.54 -11.62 8.89
C LEU A 39 -3.74 -12.54 7.68
N GLY A 40 -3.15 -13.74 7.72
CA GLY A 40 -3.27 -14.74 6.65
C GLY A 40 -4.71 -15.19 6.43
N THR A 41 -5.46 -15.43 7.50
CA THR A 41 -6.86 -15.87 7.44
C THR A 41 -7.77 -14.76 6.91
N SER A 42 -7.55 -13.51 7.34
CA SER A 42 -8.32 -12.35 6.86
C SER A 42 -8.19 -12.19 5.35
N TYR A 43 -6.97 -12.26 4.82
CA TYR A 43 -6.75 -12.18 3.38
C TYR A 43 -7.13 -13.46 2.62
N ALA A 44 -7.20 -14.62 3.27
CA ALA A 44 -7.77 -15.81 2.69
C ALA A 44 -9.31 -15.76 2.62
N ALA A 45 -9.95 -15.03 3.51
CA ALA A 45 -11.41 -14.84 3.54
C ALA A 45 -11.93 -13.81 2.51
N VAL A 46 -11.07 -13.04 1.86
CA VAL A 46 -11.42 -12.10 0.75
C VAL A 46 -11.65 -12.76 -0.63
N PRO A 47 -11.62 -14.05 -0.81
CA PRO A 47 -11.59 -14.76 -2.09
C PRO A 47 -12.82 -14.69 -2.99
N PRO A 48 -14.04 -14.34 -2.60
CA PRO A 48 -15.09 -14.23 -3.61
C PRO A 48 -14.74 -13.24 -4.70
N LEU A 49 -13.87 -12.27 -4.38
CA LEU A 49 -13.40 -11.26 -5.34
C LEU A 49 -12.20 -11.74 -6.18
N THR A 50 -11.44 -12.71 -5.68
CA THR A 50 -10.22 -13.18 -6.36
C THR A 50 -10.41 -14.48 -7.13
N HIS A 51 -11.39 -15.31 -6.79
CA HIS A 51 -11.66 -16.57 -7.50
C HIS A 51 -12.51 -16.43 -8.75
N PHE A 52 -13.28 -15.36 -8.88
CA PHE A 52 -14.10 -15.13 -10.08
C PHE A 52 -13.34 -14.44 -11.23
N VAL A 53 -12.16 -13.89 -10.96
CA VAL A 53 -11.30 -13.28 -11.98
C VAL A 53 -9.99 -14.05 -11.98
N THR A 54 -9.81 -14.90 -12.94
CA THR A 54 -8.79 -15.96 -13.05
C THR A 54 -7.32 -15.48 -13.03
N ASN A 55 -7.05 -14.19 -12.89
CA ASN A 55 -5.70 -13.60 -12.81
C ASN A 55 -5.62 -12.35 -11.92
N SER A 56 -6.58 -12.12 -11.01
CA SER A 56 -6.53 -10.94 -10.15
C SER A 56 -5.60 -11.18 -8.97
N THR A 57 -4.52 -10.42 -8.92
CA THR A 57 -3.67 -10.29 -7.74
C THR A 57 -4.28 -9.25 -6.82
N TYR A 58 -4.44 -9.58 -5.53
CA TYR A 58 -4.82 -8.60 -4.53
C TYR A 58 -3.61 -7.78 -4.13
N PHE A 59 -3.79 -6.47 -4.03
CA PHE A 59 -2.73 -5.55 -3.61
C PHE A 59 -3.04 -5.00 -2.22
N LEU A 60 -2.01 -4.78 -1.41
CA LEU A 60 -2.13 -4.31 -0.03
C LEU A 60 -2.12 -2.78 0.03
N TRP A 61 -3.04 -2.13 -0.67
CA TRP A 61 -3.09 -0.67 -0.86
C TRP A 61 -3.07 0.11 0.46
N ASP A 62 -4.06 -0.12 1.30
CA ASP A 62 -4.23 0.61 2.56
C ASP A 62 -3.19 0.21 3.61
N VAL A 63 -2.75 -1.05 3.57
CA VAL A 63 -1.69 -1.55 4.47
C VAL A 63 -0.37 -0.85 4.19
N LEU A 64 -0.04 -0.57 2.92
CA LEU A 64 1.15 0.21 2.57
C LEU A 64 1.06 1.62 3.13
N THR A 65 -0.09 2.28 2.99
CA THR A 65 -0.30 3.63 3.51
C THR A 65 -0.13 3.67 5.04
N THR A 66 -0.70 2.69 5.73
CA THR A 66 -0.56 2.56 7.19
C THR A 66 0.89 2.26 7.59
N ALA A 67 1.58 1.38 6.87
CA ALA A 67 2.97 1.04 7.12
C ALA A 67 3.91 2.25 6.89
N TYR A 68 3.62 3.08 5.89
CA TYR A 68 4.36 4.31 5.64
C TYR A 68 4.31 5.28 6.83
N VAL A 69 3.14 5.43 7.45
CA VAL A 69 3.02 6.26 8.67
C VAL A 69 3.89 5.72 9.81
N GLY A 70 3.96 4.40 9.96
CA GLY A 70 4.76 3.77 11.02
C GLY A 70 6.27 3.67 10.71
N SER A 71 6.63 3.62 9.44
CA SER A 71 8.02 3.46 8.98
C SER A 71 8.23 4.09 7.59
N PRO A 72 8.50 5.40 7.53
CA PRO A 72 8.68 6.10 6.24
C PRO A 72 9.83 5.57 5.38
N ASN A 73 10.79 4.88 5.98
CA ASN A 73 11.95 4.31 5.29
C ASN A 73 11.62 3.10 4.37
N LEU A 74 10.38 2.63 4.40
CA LEU A 74 9.91 1.55 3.53
C LEU A 74 9.71 1.97 2.07
N VAL A 75 9.71 3.28 1.81
CA VAL A 75 9.38 3.85 0.52
C VAL A 75 10.41 4.90 0.10
N GLU A 76 10.49 5.12 -1.20
CA GLU A 76 11.11 6.31 -1.78
C GLU A 76 10.02 7.30 -2.18
N SER A 77 10.33 8.57 -2.09
CA SER A 77 9.38 9.64 -2.39
C SER A 77 10.07 10.82 -3.08
N THR A 78 9.30 11.54 -3.87
CA THR A 78 9.76 12.70 -4.61
C THR A 78 8.79 13.86 -4.41
N LYS A 79 9.30 15.07 -4.26
CA LYS A 79 8.48 16.27 -4.25
C LYS A 79 8.08 16.63 -5.67
N LEU A 80 6.79 16.70 -5.90
CA LEU A 80 6.21 17.09 -7.19
C LEU A 80 5.19 18.19 -6.97
N LYS A 81 5.08 19.08 -7.95
CA LYS A 81 3.98 20.03 -8.01
C LYS A 81 2.85 19.40 -8.81
N ILE A 82 1.71 19.23 -8.19
CA ILE A 82 0.53 18.61 -8.80
C ILE A 82 -0.66 19.55 -8.80
N ASP A 83 -1.50 19.37 -9.79
CA ASP A 83 -2.79 20.03 -9.91
C ASP A 83 -3.86 18.99 -10.26
N VAL A 84 -5.12 19.40 -10.18
CA VAL A 84 -6.28 18.52 -10.42
C VAL A 84 -7.10 19.08 -11.58
N VAL A 85 -7.44 18.21 -12.52
CA VAL A 85 -8.35 18.58 -13.61
C VAL A 85 -9.72 18.91 -13.02
N SER A 86 -10.12 20.18 -13.14
CA SER A 86 -11.36 20.70 -12.53
C SER A 86 -12.61 20.50 -13.37
N GLN A 87 -12.48 20.25 -14.68
CA GLN A 87 -13.61 20.12 -15.62
C GLN A 87 -13.33 19.10 -16.73
N GLY A 88 -14.38 18.57 -17.34
CA GLY A 88 -14.30 17.69 -18.50
C GLY A 88 -14.26 16.21 -18.15
N PRO A 89 -14.04 15.33 -19.18
CA PRO A 89 -14.11 13.87 -19.02
C PRO A 89 -13.11 13.28 -18.03
N SER A 90 -12.01 14.01 -17.77
CA SER A 90 -10.95 13.60 -16.84
C SER A 90 -11.00 14.36 -15.51
N GLN A 91 -12.13 14.94 -15.14
CA GLN A 91 -12.31 15.67 -13.89
C GLN A 91 -11.88 14.80 -12.69
N GLY A 92 -11.11 15.38 -11.79
CA GLY A 92 -10.55 14.68 -10.63
C GLY A 92 -9.19 14.02 -10.88
N ARG A 93 -8.73 13.93 -12.14
CA ARG A 93 -7.40 13.40 -12.44
C ARG A 93 -6.32 14.37 -11.94
N THR A 94 -5.32 13.81 -11.23
CA THR A 94 -4.12 14.55 -10.84
C THR A 94 -3.09 14.54 -11.96
N PHE A 95 -2.35 15.64 -12.10
CA PHE A 95 -1.27 15.75 -13.07
C PHE A 95 -0.16 16.68 -12.55
N GLN A 96 1.06 16.51 -13.06
CA GLN A 96 2.16 17.38 -12.73
C GLN A 96 1.99 18.75 -13.41
N SER A 97 2.13 19.83 -12.65
CA SER A 97 1.96 21.21 -13.12
C SER A 97 2.92 22.13 -12.39
N GLU A 98 3.57 23.03 -13.11
CA GLU A 98 4.46 24.05 -12.52
C GLU A 98 3.72 24.98 -11.54
N ASN A 99 2.44 25.21 -11.79
CA ASN A 99 1.57 26.05 -10.96
C ASN A 99 0.84 25.26 -9.86
N GLY A 100 1.05 23.93 -9.83
CA GLY A 100 0.42 23.03 -8.88
C GLY A 100 0.97 23.19 -7.46
N ARG A 101 0.27 22.56 -6.51
CA ARG A 101 0.71 22.46 -5.12
C ARG A 101 1.87 21.47 -5.00
N GLU A 102 2.91 21.86 -4.27
CA GLU A 102 3.99 20.94 -3.91
C GLU A 102 3.50 19.91 -2.90
N VAL A 103 3.70 18.64 -3.23
CA VAL A 103 3.35 17.48 -2.40
C VAL A 103 4.46 16.44 -2.46
N GLN A 104 4.54 15.62 -1.43
CA GLN A 104 5.40 14.45 -1.43
C GLN A 104 4.65 13.29 -2.09
N VAL A 105 5.19 12.72 -3.14
CA VAL A 105 4.60 11.56 -3.83
C VAL A 105 5.48 10.34 -3.61
N ILE A 106 4.89 9.26 -3.12
CA ILE A 106 5.56 7.98 -2.98
C ILE A 106 5.75 7.39 -4.38
N THR A 107 7.00 7.09 -4.73
CA THR A 107 7.37 6.65 -6.09
C THR A 107 7.81 5.21 -6.16
N ASP A 108 8.42 4.68 -5.09
CA ASP A 108 8.88 3.30 -5.06
C ASP A 108 8.73 2.70 -3.67
N VAL A 109 8.64 1.37 -3.59
CA VAL A 109 8.43 0.61 -2.37
C VAL A 109 9.46 -0.49 -2.24
N ASN A 110 10.15 -0.55 -1.11
CA ASN A 110 10.94 -1.71 -0.75
C ASN A 110 10.03 -2.85 -0.31
N LYS A 111 9.60 -3.68 -1.26
CA LYS A 111 8.64 -4.78 -1.06
C LYS A 111 9.04 -5.73 0.07
N GLN A 112 10.31 -6.16 0.07
CA GLN A 112 10.79 -7.12 1.06
C GLN A 112 10.76 -6.51 2.46
N ALA A 113 11.23 -5.27 2.61
CA ALA A 113 11.19 -4.55 3.88
C ALA A 113 9.74 -4.33 4.35
N PHE A 114 8.84 -3.97 3.43
CA PHE A 114 7.41 -3.80 3.73
C PHE A 114 6.78 -5.09 4.27
N PHE A 115 6.92 -6.23 3.56
CA PHE A 115 6.34 -7.50 4.03
C PHE A 115 6.98 -8.00 5.33
N ASN A 116 8.28 -7.80 5.52
CA ASN A 116 8.94 -8.11 6.78
C ASN A 116 8.39 -7.24 7.92
N TYR A 117 8.26 -5.94 7.69
CA TYR A 117 7.75 -4.99 8.68
C TYR A 117 6.34 -5.35 9.17
N ILE A 118 5.38 -5.57 8.27
CA ILE A 118 4.01 -5.94 8.67
C ILE A 118 3.95 -7.31 9.33
N THR A 119 4.76 -8.27 8.89
CA THR A 119 4.85 -9.61 9.50
C THR A 119 5.43 -9.53 10.91
N ASP A 120 6.48 -8.74 11.11
CA ASP A 120 7.11 -8.57 12.44
C ASP A 120 6.22 -7.81 13.41
N LEU A 121 5.42 -6.86 12.93
CA LEU A 121 4.37 -6.23 13.75
C LEU A 121 3.30 -7.25 14.16
N ALA A 122 2.84 -8.08 13.22
CA ALA A 122 1.82 -9.10 13.49
C ALA A 122 2.31 -10.16 14.50
N LYS A 123 3.61 -10.50 14.50
CA LYS A 123 4.19 -11.40 15.51
C LYS A 123 4.16 -10.86 16.93
N LYS A 124 4.09 -9.54 17.10
CA LYS A 124 4.07 -8.89 18.43
C LYS A 124 2.68 -8.92 19.08
N ILE A 125 1.66 -9.33 18.35
CA ILE A 125 0.31 -9.48 18.91
C ILE A 125 0.31 -10.74 19.77
N GLU A 126 0.24 -10.52 21.07
CA GLU A 126 0.12 -11.59 22.07
C GLU A 126 -1.34 -12.01 22.20
N SER A 127 -1.55 -13.28 22.50
CA SER A 127 -2.86 -13.87 22.77
C SER A 127 -3.44 -13.48 24.13
#